data_8745688bd6d7291c3830ec1eedfc29fb
#
_entry.id   8745688bd6d7291c3830ec1eedfc29fb
#
_cell.length_a   1.000
_cell.length_b   1.000
_cell.length_c   1.000
_cell.angle_alpha   90.00
_cell.angle_beta   90.00
_cell.angle_gamma   90.00
#
_symmetry.space_group_name_H-M   'P 1'
#
loop_
_entity.id
_entity.type
_entity.pdbx_description
1 polymer ?
#
loop_
_entity_poly.entity_id
_entity_poly.type
_entity_poly.pdbx_seq_one_letter_code
_entity_poly.pdbx_strand_id
1 'polypeptide(L)'
;MKSILPVEEAESILNVHFDTIAKCINDGFEDCQGFISEWNRNKKPVNFEKRTIANLVHDFIKVRIKDQYSQNENVETKEFNKIFGLHIDKKFLIRFKKINADFTTSNIKTKQTKNFEKQAEIEGLPKQATFLYAGYIPNPTWTSIKDIFIMCKSGGNIIWVKNLTSFAEQTQFTFESVETDTAKQSSRVKVKVGEKKATGTDKL
;
A
#
# COMPACT_ATOMS: atom_id res chain seq x y z
N MET A 1 -10.95 2.54 -31.55
CA MET A 1 -10.94 2.74 -30.09
C MET A 1 -10.02 1.69 -29.51
N LYS A 2 -9.20 2.05 -28.52
CA LYS A 2 -8.35 1.12 -27.80
C LYS A 2 -9.22 0.16 -26.99
N SER A 3 -8.98 -1.15 -27.09
CA SER A 3 -9.67 -2.14 -26.26
C SER A 3 -9.14 -2.02 -24.83
N ILE A 4 -10.02 -1.76 -23.89
CA ILE A 4 -9.71 -1.80 -22.46
C ILE A 4 -9.87 -3.25 -22.02
N LEU A 5 -8.87 -3.80 -21.33
CA LEU A 5 -8.94 -5.16 -20.81
C LEU A 5 -10.04 -5.29 -19.75
N PRO A 6 -10.92 -6.29 -19.84
CA PRO A 6 -11.90 -6.63 -18.81
C PRO A 6 -11.22 -6.91 -17.46
N VAL A 7 -11.97 -6.82 -16.36
CA VAL A 7 -11.41 -7.01 -15.02
C VAL A 7 -10.85 -8.42 -14.83
N GLU A 8 -11.53 -9.45 -15.34
CA GLU A 8 -11.11 -10.85 -15.21
C GLU A 8 -9.77 -11.10 -15.91
N GLU A 9 -9.60 -10.55 -17.13
CA GLU A 9 -8.34 -10.66 -17.87
C GLU A 9 -7.24 -9.82 -17.23
N ALA A 10 -7.57 -8.64 -16.73
CA ALA A 10 -6.64 -7.80 -15.99
C ALA A 10 -6.19 -8.48 -14.69
N GLU A 11 -7.09 -9.08 -13.93
CA GLU A 11 -6.77 -9.82 -12.71
C GLU A 11 -5.88 -11.04 -12.98
N SER A 12 -6.10 -11.78 -14.05
CA SER A 12 -5.26 -12.95 -14.39
C SER A 12 -3.78 -12.60 -14.55
N ILE A 13 -3.49 -11.39 -14.99
CA ILE A 13 -2.11 -10.89 -15.19
C ILE A 13 -1.60 -10.16 -13.95
N LEU A 14 -2.44 -9.33 -13.33
CA LEU A 14 -2.02 -8.42 -12.25
C LEU A 14 -2.02 -9.07 -10.87
N ASN A 15 -2.69 -10.21 -10.69
CA ASN A 15 -2.86 -10.83 -9.37
C ASN A 15 -1.53 -11.09 -8.65
N VAL A 16 -0.49 -11.50 -9.38
CA VAL A 16 0.86 -11.75 -8.85
C VAL A 16 1.59 -10.47 -8.40
N HIS A 17 1.05 -9.30 -8.75
CA HIS A 17 1.61 -7.99 -8.41
C HIS A 17 0.82 -7.24 -7.34
N PHE A 18 -0.40 -7.69 -6.99
CA PHE A 18 -1.28 -6.95 -6.07
C PHE A 18 -0.66 -6.78 -4.69
N ASP A 19 -0.11 -7.86 -4.12
CA ASP A 19 0.62 -7.82 -2.85
C ASP A 19 1.76 -6.81 -2.86
N THR A 20 2.61 -6.91 -3.88
CA THR A 20 3.79 -6.04 -4.03
C THR A 20 3.39 -4.58 -4.19
N ILE A 21 2.37 -4.29 -5.02
CA ILE A 21 1.87 -2.93 -5.24
C ILE A 21 1.27 -2.37 -3.94
N ALA A 22 0.43 -3.16 -3.26
CA ALA A 22 -0.20 -2.75 -2.00
C ALA A 22 0.84 -2.46 -0.93
N LYS A 23 1.82 -3.35 -0.77
CA LYS A 23 2.94 -3.17 0.16
C LYS A 23 3.75 -1.93 -0.15
N CYS A 24 4.17 -1.71 -1.40
CA CYS A 24 4.93 -0.52 -1.77
C CYS A 24 4.17 0.78 -1.50
N ILE A 25 2.84 0.77 -1.65
CA ILE A 25 2.00 1.94 -1.33
C ILE A 25 1.95 2.16 0.19
N ASN A 26 1.75 1.10 0.97
CA ASN A 26 1.72 1.18 2.44
C ASN A 26 3.07 1.61 3.00
N ASP A 27 4.15 0.92 2.63
CA ASP A 27 5.50 1.23 3.10
C ASP A 27 5.93 2.65 2.72
N GLY A 28 5.60 3.10 1.49
CA GLY A 28 5.89 4.47 1.06
C GLY A 28 5.11 5.53 1.85
N PHE A 29 3.90 5.21 2.30
CA PHE A 29 3.14 6.08 3.19
C PHE A 29 3.78 6.13 4.58
N GLU A 30 4.15 4.98 5.15
CA GLU A 30 4.81 4.88 6.46
C GLU A 30 6.17 5.58 6.47
N ASP A 31 6.98 5.42 5.43
CA ASP A 31 8.26 6.13 5.27
C ASP A 31 8.07 7.65 5.31
N CYS A 32 7.03 8.14 4.63
CA CYS A 32 6.70 9.57 4.65
C CYS A 32 6.31 10.04 6.05
N GLN A 33 5.50 9.26 6.80
CA GLN A 33 5.15 9.60 8.18
C GLN A 33 6.37 9.58 9.09
N GLY A 34 7.25 8.59 8.93
CA GLY A 34 8.53 8.52 9.63
C GLY A 34 9.40 9.74 9.38
N PHE A 35 9.57 10.13 8.11
CA PHE A 35 10.31 11.32 7.70
C PHE A 35 9.75 12.60 8.34
N ILE A 36 8.43 12.81 8.28
CA ILE A 36 7.79 13.99 8.88
C ILE A 36 7.98 14.02 10.39
N SER A 37 7.85 12.88 11.05
CA SER A 37 8.00 12.74 12.50
C SER A 37 9.44 13.02 12.94
N GLU A 38 10.42 12.48 12.21
CA GLU A 38 11.83 12.72 12.47
C GLU A 38 12.22 14.19 12.24
N TRP A 39 11.75 14.79 11.15
CA TRP A 39 11.94 16.20 10.88
C TRP A 39 11.43 17.08 12.03
N ASN A 40 10.19 16.84 12.47
CA ASN A 40 9.57 17.64 13.54
C ASN A 40 10.22 17.45 14.90
N ARG A 41 10.87 16.31 15.14
CA ARG A 41 11.65 16.04 16.37
C ARG A 41 12.99 16.76 16.37
N ASN A 42 13.68 16.74 15.24
CA ASN A 42 15.09 17.16 15.14
C ASN A 42 15.25 18.60 14.61
N LYS A 43 14.20 19.19 14.09
CA LYS A 43 14.19 20.53 13.47
C LYS A 43 13.04 21.37 14.04
N LYS A 44 12.89 22.59 13.53
CA LYS A 44 11.73 23.42 13.83
C LYS A 44 10.48 22.73 13.26
N PRO A 45 9.45 22.47 14.08
CA PRO A 45 8.23 21.81 13.62
C PRO A 45 7.57 22.54 12.45
N VAL A 46 7.18 21.79 11.44
CA VAL A 46 6.48 22.28 10.24
C VAL A 46 5.15 21.54 10.11
N ASN A 47 4.08 22.30 9.98
CA ASN A 47 2.77 21.74 9.64
C ASN A 47 2.65 21.70 8.11
N PHE A 48 2.92 20.53 7.53
CA PHE A 48 2.84 20.35 6.07
C PHE A 48 1.38 20.35 5.60
N GLU A 49 1.13 21.09 4.53
CA GLU A 49 -0.15 21.05 3.84
C GLU A 49 -0.43 19.64 3.27
N LYS A 50 -1.70 19.21 3.26
CA LYS A 50 -2.11 17.89 2.74
C LYS A 50 -1.63 17.61 1.32
N ARG A 51 -1.55 18.63 0.48
CA ARG A 51 -1.00 18.52 -0.88
C ARG A 51 0.49 18.19 -0.87
N THR A 52 1.25 18.81 0.01
CA THR A 52 2.69 18.55 0.18
C THR A 52 2.91 17.13 0.67
N ILE A 53 2.15 16.69 1.68
CA ILE A 53 2.22 15.31 2.18
C ILE A 53 1.91 14.32 1.06
N ALA A 54 0.86 14.55 0.24
CA ALA A 54 0.53 13.67 -0.88
C ALA A 54 1.64 13.57 -1.94
N ASN A 55 2.39 14.66 -2.17
CA ASN A 55 3.53 14.64 -3.07
C ASN A 55 4.72 13.86 -2.46
N LEU A 56 5.01 14.07 -1.17
CA LEU A 56 6.06 13.30 -0.47
C LEU A 56 5.74 11.80 -0.48
N VAL A 57 4.51 11.42 -0.12
CA VAL A 57 4.07 10.01 -0.18
C VAL A 57 4.26 9.44 -1.59
N HIS A 58 3.90 10.20 -2.64
CA HIS A 58 4.11 9.76 -4.01
C HIS A 58 5.60 9.49 -4.31
N ASP A 59 6.50 10.33 -3.83
CA ASP A 59 7.94 10.16 -4.06
C ASP A 59 8.49 8.94 -3.29
N PHE A 60 8.04 8.70 -2.06
CA PHE A 60 8.38 7.48 -1.30
C PHE A 60 7.85 6.22 -1.98
N ILE A 61 6.57 6.20 -2.41
CA ILE A 61 6.02 5.08 -3.19
C ILE A 61 6.86 4.81 -4.43
N LYS A 62 7.26 5.86 -5.15
CA LYS A 62 8.09 5.73 -6.35
C LYS A 62 9.43 5.05 -6.05
N VAL A 63 10.08 5.37 -4.93
CA VAL A 63 11.31 4.70 -4.50
C VAL A 63 11.03 3.23 -4.24
N ARG A 64 10.04 2.90 -3.42
CA ARG A 64 9.67 1.51 -3.10
C ARG A 64 9.35 0.68 -4.35
N ILE A 65 8.60 1.24 -5.30
CA ILE A 65 8.28 0.56 -6.57
C ILE A 65 9.54 0.35 -7.41
N LYS A 66 10.43 1.32 -7.51
CA LYS A 66 11.69 1.16 -8.27
C LYS A 66 12.56 0.06 -7.67
N ASP A 67 12.72 0.06 -6.36
CA ASP A 67 13.55 -0.92 -5.67
C ASP A 67 12.98 -2.34 -5.83
N GLN A 68 11.68 -2.49 -5.60
CA GLN A 68 11.01 -3.79 -5.64
C GLN A 68 10.99 -4.43 -7.04
N TYR A 69 10.86 -3.62 -8.08
CA TYR A 69 10.81 -4.10 -9.47
C TYR A 69 12.13 -3.96 -10.24
N SER A 70 13.22 -3.60 -9.57
CA SER A 70 14.53 -3.38 -10.20
C SER A 70 15.10 -4.59 -10.96
N GLN A 71 14.75 -5.81 -10.54
CA GLN A 71 15.23 -7.08 -11.11
C GLN A 71 14.16 -7.84 -11.90
N ASN A 72 13.00 -7.24 -12.15
CA ASN A 72 11.91 -7.93 -12.83
C ASN A 72 11.94 -7.66 -14.34
N GLU A 73 12.19 -8.69 -15.15
CA GLU A 73 12.33 -8.56 -16.61
C GLU A 73 11.04 -8.18 -17.34
N ASN A 74 9.88 -8.51 -16.77
CA ASN A 74 8.57 -8.25 -17.36
C ASN A 74 7.93 -6.96 -16.88
N VAL A 75 8.57 -6.29 -15.92
CA VAL A 75 8.05 -5.07 -15.30
C VAL A 75 9.07 -3.94 -15.38
N GLU A 76 8.67 -2.85 -15.97
CA GLU A 76 9.51 -1.68 -16.21
C GLU A 76 8.99 -0.49 -15.40
N THR A 77 9.84 0.17 -14.64
CA THR A 77 9.52 1.48 -14.08
C THR A 77 9.94 2.58 -15.05
N LYS A 78 9.00 3.45 -15.45
CA LYS A 78 9.27 4.45 -16.47
C LYS A 78 8.80 5.84 -16.06
N GLU A 79 9.64 6.83 -16.31
CA GLU A 79 9.22 8.23 -16.31
C GLU A 79 9.02 8.69 -17.74
N PHE A 80 7.80 9.08 -18.04
CA PHE A 80 7.43 9.63 -19.32
C PHE A 80 6.83 11.02 -19.14
N ASN A 81 7.46 12.03 -19.73
CA ASN A 81 7.02 13.43 -19.59
C ASN A 81 6.66 13.81 -18.14
N LYS A 82 7.52 13.49 -17.19
CA LYS A 82 7.34 13.71 -15.74
C LYS A 82 6.20 12.87 -15.11
N ILE A 83 5.69 11.85 -15.79
CA ILE A 83 4.77 10.87 -15.23
C ILE A 83 5.54 9.61 -14.92
N PHE A 84 5.66 9.29 -13.64
CA PHE A 84 6.12 7.99 -13.21
C PHE A 84 5.01 6.95 -13.38
N GLY A 85 5.35 5.79 -13.94
CA GLY A 85 4.45 4.67 -14.13
C GLY A 85 5.16 3.33 -14.04
N LEU A 86 4.42 2.32 -13.63
CA LEU A 86 4.83 0.92 -13.61
C LEU A 86 4.23 0.25 -14.85
N HIS A 87 5.08 -0.28 -15.73
CA HIS A 87 4.70 -1.04 -16.90
C HIS A 87 4.76 -2.51 -16.60
N ILE A 88 3.68 -3.22 -16.82
CA ILE A 88 3.58 -4.67 -16.65
C ILE A 88 3.24 -5.30 -17.99
N ASP A 89 4.07 -6.22 -18.46
CA ASP A 89 3.92 -7.01 -19.71
C ASP A 89 3.65 -6.17 -20.96
N LYS A 90 4.01 -4.90 -20.96
CA LYS A 90 3.63 -3.92 -22.00
C LYS A 90 2.10 -3.78 -22.19
N LYS A 91 1.29 -4.46 -21.36
CA LYS A 91 -0.18 -4.47 -21.40
C LYS A 91 -0.80 -3.45 -20.46
N PHE A 92 -0.11 -3.11 -19.37
CA PHE A 92 -0.60 -2.16 -18.36
C PHE A 92 0.39 -1.04 -18.12
N LEU A 93 -0.14 0.16 -17.90
CA LEU A 93 0.59 1.28 -17.32
C LEU A 93 -0.13 1.74 -16.07
N ILE A 94 0.48 1.55 -14.92
CA ILE A 94 -0.07 1.89 -13.61
C ILE A 94 0.56 3.18 -13.12
N ARG A 95 -0.27 4.19 -12.80
CA ARG A 95 0.14 5.44 -12.14
C ARG A 95 -0.26 5.43 -10.69
N PHE A 96 0.63 5.89 -9.81
CA PHE A 96 0.39 5.96 -8.39
C PHE A 96 -0.19 7.32 -7.99
N LYS A 97 -1.29 7.33 -7.22
CA LYS A 97 -2.01 8.56 -6.84
C LYS A 97 -2.70 8.45 -5.49
N LYS A 98 -2.83 9.59 -4.80
CA LYS A 98 -3.84 9.71 -3.76
C LYS A 98 -5.23 9.67 -4.41
N ILE A 99 -6.12 8.85 -3.87
CA ILE A 99 -7.51 8.68 -4.31
C ILE A 99 -8.44 9.36 -3.30
N ASN A 100 -9.50 10.00 -3.78
CA ASN A 100 -10.55 10.54 -2.94
C ASN A 100 -11.64 9.47 -2.70
N ALA A 101 -12.53 9.69 -1.73
CA ALA A 101 -13.59 8.74 -1.40
C ALA A 101 -14.59 8.50 -2.57
N ASP A 102 -14.70 9.43 -3.49
CA ASP A 102 -15.46 9.33 -4.74
C ASP A 102 -14.66 8.71 -5.91
N PHE A 103 -13.52 8.10 -5.62
CA PHE A 103 -12.58 7.56 -6.59
C PHE A 103 -12.02 8.58 -7.60
N THR A 104 -12.16 9.87 -7.35
CA THR A 104 -11.44 10.88 -8.14
C THR A 104 -9.98 10.98 -7.71
N THR A 105 -9.15 11.47 -8.62
CA THR A 105 -7.73 11.76 -8.35
C THR A 105 -7.47 13.25 -8.57
N SER A 106 -6.70 13.86 -7.67
CA SER A 106 -6.31 15.27 -7.81
C SER A 106 -5.22 15.40 -8.88
N ASN A 107 -5.62 15.62 -10.12
CA ASN A 107 -4.72 15.80 -11.25
C ASN A 107 -4.81 17.24 -11.79
N ILE A 108 -3.65 17.79 -12.19
CA ILE A 108 -3.65 18.97 -13.05
C ILE A 108 -4.19 18.55 -14.42
N LYS A 109 -5.20 19.27 -14.92
CA LYS A 109 -5.89 18.96 -16.20
C LYS A 109 -5.01 19.29 -17.41
N THR A 110 -3.93 18.54 -17.62
CA THR A 110 -3.09 18.61 -18.81
C THR A 110 -3.66 17.76 -19.95
N LYS A 111 -3.22 18.00 -21.19
CA LYS A 111 -3.58 17.14 -22.34
C LYS A 111 -3.22 15.67 -22.07
N GLN A 112 -2.05 15.43 -21.48
CA GLN A 112 -1.58 14.10 -21.13
C GLN A 112 -2.46 13.41 -20.07
N THR A 113 -2.87 14.13 -19.00
CA THR A 113 -3.79 13.60 -17.99
C THR A 113 -5.15 13.27 -18.59
N LYS A 114 -5.67 14.15 -19.46
CA LYS A 114 -6.93 13.90 -20.17
C LYS A 114 -6.85 12.66 -21.07
N ASN A 115 -5.73 12.48 -21.79
CA ASN A 115 -5.50 11.30 -22.62
C ASN A 115 -5.41 10.03 -21.78
N PHE A 116 -4.73 10.08 -20.64
CA PHE A 116 -4.65 8.95 -19.70
C PHE A 116 -6.05 8.53 -19.18
N GLU A 117 -6.86 9.50 -18.76
CA GLU A 117 -8.22 9.25 -18.27
C GLU A 117 -9.19 8.78 -19.38
N LYS A 118 -8.92 9.11 -20.63
CA LYS A 118 -9.69 8.65 -21.79
C LYS A 118 -9.17 7.35 -22.39
N GLN A 119 -8.14 6.75 -21.83
CA GLN A 119 -7.44 5.60 -22.42
C GLN A 119 -6.94 5.91 -23.85
N ALA A 120 -6.69 7.18 -24.17
CA ALA A 120 -6.21 7.59 -25.47
C ALA A 120 -4.70 7.34 -25.61
N GLU A 121 -4.23 7.30 -26.85
CA GLU A 121 -2.80 7.16 -27.12
C GLU A 121 -1.98 8.29 -26.48
N ILE A 122 -0.87 7.92 -25.87
CA ILE A 122 0.14 8.82 -25.32
C ILE A 122 1.45 8.49 -26.00
N GLU A 123 2.07 9.49 -26.60
CA GLU A 123 3.35 9.35 -27.29
C GLU A 123 4.43 8.74 -26.36
N GLY A 124 5.17 7.75 -26.86
CA GLY A 124 6.19 7.02 -26.08
C GLY A 124 5.68 5.90 -25.20
N LEU A 125 4.36 5.70 -25.11
CA LEU A 125 3.77 4.56 -24.39
C LEU A 125 3.25 3.50 -25.36
N PRO A 126 3.21 2.21 -24.94
CA PRO A 126 2.65 1.15 -25.76
C PRO A 126 1.20 1.48 -26.14
N LYS A 127 0.90 1.46 -27.45
CA LYS A 127 -0.43 1.87 -27.97
C LYS A 127 -1.58 1.04 -27.39
N GLN A 128 -1.31 -0.22 -27.05
CA GLN A 128 -2.32 -1.16 -26.56
C GLN A 128 -2.40 -1.23 -25.02
N ALA A 129 -1.49 -0.58 -24.28
CA ALA A 129 -1.47 -0.69 -22.83
C ALA A 129 -2.73 -0.09 -22.17
N THR A 130 -3.44 -0.84 -21.34
CA THR A 130 -4.51 -0.33 -20.48
C THR A 130 -3.93 0.54 -19.36
N PHE A 131 -4.46 1.74 -19.18
CA PHE A 131 -3.98 2.69 -18.18
C PHE A 131 -4.76 2.54 -16.88
N LEU A 132 -4.03 2.37 -15.79
CA LEU A 132 -4.58 2.14 -14.46
C LEU A 132 -4.08 3.18 -13.48
N TYR A 133 -4.87 3.44 -12.46
CA TYR A 133 -4.44 4.13 -11.25
C TYR A 133 -4.35 3.12 -10.11
N ALA A 134 -3.22 3.05 -9.43
CA ALA A 134 -3.09 2.44 -8.11
C ALA A 134 -2.90 3.55 -7.08
N GLY A 135 -3.46 3.39 -5.89
CA GLY A 135 -3.30 4.43 -4.89
C GLY A 135 -4.06 4.16 -3.61
N TYR A 136 -4.03 5.16 -2.76
CA TYR A 136 -4.51 5.08 -1.39
C TYR A 136 -5.50 6.19 -1.05
N ILE A 137 -6.39 5.88 -0.14
CA ILE A 137 -7.24 6.83 0.56
C ILE A 137 -6.66 6.98 1.97
N PRO A 138 -6.14 8.14 2.37
CA PRO A 138 -5.69 8.35 3.73
C PRO A 138 -6.88 8.44 4.70
N ASN A 139 -6.66 8.14 5.97
CA ASN A 139 -7.62 8.47 7.02
C ASN A 139 -7.77 10.00 7.17
N PRO A 140 -8.81 10.50 7.86
CA PRO A 140 -9.05 11.94 8.00
C PRO A 140 -7.88 12.72 8.63
N THR A 141 -7.11 12.08 9.51
CA THR A 141 -5.96 12.66 10.20
C THR A 141 -4.65 12.54 9.42
N TRP A 142 -4.63 11.79 8.31
CA TRP A 142 -3.44 11.51 7.51
C TRP A 142 -2.33 10.77 8.27
N THR A 143 -2.68 10.00 9.29
CA THR A 143 -1.73 9.20 10.07
C THR A 143 -1.59 7.78 9.57
N SER A 144 -2.56 7.28 8.80
CA SER A 144 -2.56 5.94 8.21
C SER A 144 -3.34 5.92 6.89
N ILE A 145 -3.16 4.86 6.13
CA ILE A 145 -4.01 4.53 4.99
C ILE A 145 -5.30 3.91 5.51
N LYS A 146 -6.43 4.33 4.92
CA LYS A 146 -7.74 3.70 5.14
C LYS A 146 -7.96 2.55 4.15
N ASP A 147 -7.74 2.82 2.87
CA ASP A 147 -7.95 1.85 1.80
C ASP A 147 -6.90 2.01 0.69
N ILE A 148 -6.56 0.90 0.02
CA ILE A 148 -5.71 0.85 -1.16
C ILE A 148 -6.53 0.27 -2.32
N PHE A 149 -6.45 0.92 -3.48
CA PHE A 149 -7.18 0.49 -4.67
C PHE A 149 -6.31 0.48 -5.92
N ILE A 150 -6.64 -0.42 -6.84
CA ILE A 150 -6.28 -0.30 -8.25
C ILE A 150 -7.56 -0.16 -9.07
N MET A 151 -7.55 0.74 -10.06
CA MET A 151 -8.74 1.05 -10.84
C MET A 151 -8.43 1.38 -12.30
N CYS A 152 -9.35 0.99 -13.17
CA CYS A 152 -9.41 1.40 -14.56
C CYS A 152 -10.49 2.46 -14.76
N LYS A 153 -10.15 3.55 -15.42
CA LYS A 153 -11.10 4.63 -15.77
C LYS A 153 -11.10 4.88 -17.26
N SER A 154 -12.24 5.25 -17.80
CA SER A 154 -12.36 5.74 -19.18
C SER A 154 -13.38 6.84 -19.28
N GLY A 155 -13.02 7.97 -19.89
CA GLY A 155 -13.91 9.11 -20.08
C GLY A 155 -14.47 9.74 -18.81
N GLY A 156 -13.82 9.54 -17.67
CA GLY A 156 -14.29 9.98 -16.35
C GLY A 156 -15.08 8.93 -15.58
N ASN A 157 -15.51 7.85 -16.23
CA ASN A 157 -16.21 6.74 -15.60
C ASN A 157 -15.24 5.69 -15.07
N ILE A 158 -15.62 5.04 -13.97
CA ILE A 158 -14.92 3.86 -13.46
C ILE A 158 -15.40 2.66 -14.29
N ILE A 159 -14.46 1.97 -14.93
CA ILE A 159 -14.76 0.72 -15.66
C ILE A 159 -14.75 -0.45 -14.67
N TRP A 160 -13.71 -0.50 -13.81
CA TRP A 160 -13.61 -1.44 -12.72
C TRP A 160 -12.69 -0.90 -11.62
N VAL A 161 -12.85 -1.42 -10.42
CA VAL A 161 -12.02 -1.10 -9.24
C VAL A 161 -11.82 -2.38 -8.43
N LYS A 162 -10.60 -2.57 -7.92
CA LYS A 162 -10.22 -3.65 -7.01
C LYS A 162 -9.65 -3.06 -5.73
N ASN A 163 -10.16 -3.52 -4.58
CA ASN A 163 -9.58 -3.18 -3.29
C ASN A 163 -8.36 -4.08 -3.02
N LEU A 164 -7.25 -3.48 -2.65
CA LEU A 164 -5.98 -4.14 -2.32
C LEU A 164 -5.62 -4.03 -0.84
N THR A 165 -6.48 -3.52 0.03
CA THR A 165 -6.15 -3.25 1.43
C THR A 165 -5.74 -4.51 2.18
N SER A 166 -6.46 -5.63 1.97
CA SER A 166 -6.15 -6.92 2.60
C SER A 166 -4.77 -7.48 2.23
N PHE A 167 -4.28 -7.15 1.04
CA PHE A 167 -2.94 -7.57 0.61
C PHE A 167 -1.83 -6.83 1.36
N ALA A 168 -2.04 -5.57 1.74
CA ALA A 168 -1.09 -4.81 2.55
C ALA A 168 -1.04 -5.31 4.00
N GLU A 169 -2.17 -5.79 4.54
CA GLU A 169 -2.28 -6.27 5.93
C GLU A 169 -1.64 -7.65 6.14
N GLN A 170 -1.69 -8.54 5.14
CA GLN A 170 -1.15 -9.89 5.23
C GLN A 170 0.38 -9.93 5.45
N THR A 171 1.09 -8.88 5.08
CA THR A 171 2.55 -8.78 5.27
C THR A 171 2.97 -8.43 6.70
N GLN A 172 2.05 -8.06 7.59
CA GLN A 172 2.36 -7.74 9.00
C GLN A 172 2.43 -8.97 9.93
N PHE A 173 2.01 -10.15 9.47
CA PHE A 173 1.98 -11.38 10.26
C PHE A 173 2.95 -12.46 9.73
N THR A 174 4.21 -12.12 9.51
CA THR A 174 5.25 -13.16 9.51
C THR A 174 5.60 -13.46 10.96
N PHE A 175 4.93 -14.45 11.55
CA PHE A 175 5.43 -15.09 12.75
C PHE A 175 6.77 -15.72 12.37
N GLU A 176 7.88 -15.14 12.83
CA GLU A 176 9.11 -15.89 12.95
C GLU A 176 8.80 -17.07 13.90
N SER A 177 8.76 -18.26 13.34
CA SER A 177 8.73 -19.48 14.15
C SER A 177 10.07 -19.52 14.88
N VAL A 178 10.04 -19.08 16.14
CA VAL A 178 11.14 -19.33 17.05
C VAL A 178 11.18 -20.86 17.21
N GLU A 179 12.16 -21.49 16.58
CA GLU A 179 12.51 -22.88 16.87
C GLU A 179 12.91 -22.92 18.34
N THR A 180 11.98 -23.36 19.18
CA THR A 180 12.28 -23.70 20.56
C THR A 180 13.06 -25.01 20.56
N ASP A 181 14.36 -24.88 20.68
CA ASP A 181 15.23 -26.00 21.08
C ASP A 181 14.66 -26.66 22.31
N THR A 182 14.14 -27.86 22.15
CA THR A 182 13.67 -28.70 23.23
C THR A 182 14.86 -29.24 24.03
N ALA A 183 15.35 -28.45 24.97
CA ALA A 183 16.20 -28.98 26.05
C ALA A 183 15.30 -29.42 27.20
N LYS A 184 15.28 -30.73 27.42
CA LYS A 184 14.67 -31.40 28.55
C LYS A 184 15.13 -30.78 29.86
N GLN A 185 14.23 -30.24 30.68
CA GLN A 185 14.41 -30.23 32.12
C GLN A 185 13.07 -30.43 32.83
N SER A 186 12.95 -31.65 33.39
CA SER A 186 11.92 -32.01 34.33
C SER A 186 12.19 -31.34 35.67
N SER A 187 11.32 -30.46 36.14
CA SER A 187 11.24 -30.13 37.55
C SER A 187 9.81 -30.27 38.05
N ARG A 188 9.63 -31.31 38.85
CA ARG A 188 8.41 -31.58 39.62
C ARG A 188 8.23 -30.49 40.67
N VAL A 189 7.23 -29.66 40.54
CA VAL A 189 6.78 -28.77 41.62
C VAL A 189 5.88 -29.57 42.56
N LYS A 190 6.35 -29.79 43.82
CA LYS A 190 5.51 -30.33 44.89
C LYS A 190 4.66 -29.20 45.46
N VAL A 191 3.36 -29.31 45.36
CA VAL A 191 2.39 -28.44 46.02
C VAL A 191 2.29 -28.91 47.48
N LYS A 192 2.66 -28.07 48.46
CA LYS A 192 2.38 -28.25 49.87
C LYS A 192 0.96 -27.76 50.17
N VAL A 193 0.09 -28.67 50.53
CA VAL A 193 -1.23 -28.37 51.10
C VAL A 193 -0.99 -28.01 52.59
N GLY A 194 -1.31 -26.75 52.93
CA GLY A 194 -1.30 -26.28 54.30
C GLY A 194 -2.65 -26.47 54.94
N GLU A 195 -2.68 -27.24 56.04
CA GLU A 195 -3.85 -27.47 56.89
C GLU A 195 -4.32 -26.19 57.57
N LYS A 196 -5.63 -25.94 57.52
CA LYS A 196 -6.32 -24.93 58.34
C LYS A 196 -6.55 -25.47 59.74
N LYS A 197 -5.94 -24.85 60.75
CA LYS A 197 -6.35 -25.01 62.15
C LYS A 197 -7.49 -24.02 62.45
N ALA A 198 -8.59 -24.60 62.86
CA ALA A 198 -9.68 -23.86 63.50
C ALA A 198 -9.36 -23.68 64.99
N THR A 199 -9.48 -22.48 65.50
CA THR A 199 -9.63 -22.22 66.92
C THR A 199 -10.77 -21.24 67.14
N GLY A 200 -11.82 -21.77 67.67
CA GLY A 200 -12.84 -20.95 68.28
C GLY A 200 -12.48 -20.63 69.74
N THR A 201 -13.08 -19.61 70.26
CA THR A 201 -13.54 -19.39 71.67
C THR A 201 -14.03 -17.93 71.75
N ASP A 202 -15.26 -17.74 71.91
CA ASP A 202 -16.07 -17.49 73.10
C ASP A 202 -15.66 -16.33 74.02
N LYS A 203 -16.67 -15.51 74.29
CA LYS A 203 -16.98 -14.65 75.49
C LYS A 203 -16.32 -13.26 75.51
N LEU A 204 -17.02 -12.20 75.63
CA LEU A 204 -18.12 -11.71 76.47
C LEU A 204 -18.81 -10.52 75.80
#